data_ea6c7b2aeb1cd9bbe9fe8d625c8c174a
#
_entry.id   ea6c7b2aeb1cd9bbe9fe8d625c8c174a
#
_cell.length_a   1.000
_cell.length_b   1.000
_cell.length_c   1.000
_cell.angle_alpha   90.00
_cell.angle_beta   90.00
_cell.angle_gamma   90.00
#
_symmetry.space_group_name_H-M   'P 1'
#
loop_
_entity.id
_entity.type
_entity.pdbx_description
1 polymer ?
#
loop_
_entity_poly.entity_id
_entity_poly.type
_entity_poly.pdbx_seq_one_letter_code
_entity_poly.pdbx_strand_id
1 'polypeptide(L)'
;MGIYAKLRPPQNIKIDFRPSERQYELWKLLQPDYCPKCGGHITQKLIGYDVKKNPQYKPVCESCGNTNLPQMILGGGAAGGGKSFLGACWLIISCMRFENIRAVVARKTIKSLKESTWNTIKTVLKNWGLKEEVNYRINNLEGTLTFWNDSVIIMKEMVDLPSDPNFERFGSSEYTIAMIDEVSEISEKAVEVLFSRLRWRIHETFKTSRMFMSTNPTTNWVRSRFVQDENGDKVECREGEAYIPFSVFDNPDIAFRQTYEAALNKIRDQATKERLLYGNWDFVEANDMAVYHNFDGSRHLITNLKEKVYDPAKPIITIWDFNVAPRMSTLLAQINYDKKEIYVIEEILGLPEKKENNTPALARKIQQKLYREKHIGGVDVTGDPAGLQRSTTNEDGTNNYTIITETLGKGVLKPKIKLLKKQPPQVTRCEFVNEVFEGFDGWKLMIDLRCRKLTEDLIYQLKNEDGTKCKAKVTDAKTGVKYEKYGHLSDCLDYLLCYYLRDSWTKYKRGDGSMTILSTATINEGFNY
;
A
#
# COMPACT_ATOMS: atom_id res chain seq x y z
N MET A 1 -5.72 18.54 -48.06
CA MET A 1 -6.30 18.86 -46.76
C MET A 1 -7.78 18.56 -46.82
N GLY A 2 -8.25 17.49 -46.17
CA GLY A 2 -9.68 17.18 -46.11
C GLY A 2 -10.39 18.25 -45.31
N ILE A 3 -11.46 18.82 -45.88
CA ILE A 3 -12.32 19.78 -45.17
C ILE A 3 -13.12 18.96 -44.15
N TYR A 4 -12.63 18.90 -42.91
CA TYR A 4 -13.42 18.30 -41.83
C TYR A 4 -14.63 19.16 -41.54
N ALA A 5 -15.81 18.56 -41.45
CA ALA A 5 -17.02 19.28 -41.02
C ALA A 5 -16.81 19.88 -39.61
N LYS A 6 -17.30 21.10 -39.40
CA LYS A 6 -17.24 21.78 -38.11
C LYS A 6 -18.12 21.02 -37.12
N LEU A 7 -17.53 20.61 -35.96
CA LEU A 7 -18.27 19.99 -34.88
C LEU A 7 -19.35 20.93 -34.32
N ARG A 8 -20.45 20.36 -33.84
CA ARG A 8 -21.63 21.12 -33.35
C ARG A 8 -22.04 20.61 -31.96
N PRO A 9 -22.58 21.49 -31.09
CA PRO A 9 -23.16 21.06 -29.84
C PRO A 9 -24.33 20.09 -30.08
N PRO A 10 -24.58 19.13 -29.18
CA PRO A 10 -25.72 18.23 -29.30
C PRO A 10 -27.03 19.03 -29.10
N GLN A 11 -28.05 18.73 -29.92
CA GLN A 11 -29.36 19.37 -29.82
C GLN A 11 -30.20 18.80 -28.67
N ASN A 12 -30.10 17.46 -28.48
CA ASN A 12 -30.77 16.74 -27.41
C ASN A 12 -29.77 15.76 -26.80
N ILE A 13 -29.42 16.00 -25.53
CA ILE A 13 -28.55 15.11 -24.77
C ILE A 13 -29.29 14.63 -23.52
N LYS A 14 -29.23 13.34 -23.28
CA LYS A 14 -29.75 12.76 -22.03
C LYS A 14 -28.55 12.35 -21.17
N ILE A 15 -28.17 13.19 -20.24
CA ILE A 15 -27.16 12.86 -19.25
C ILE A 15 -27.80 11.92 -18.24
N ASP A 16 -27.54 10.62 -18.37
CA ASP A 16 -27.95 9.61 -17.42
C ASP A 16 -26.78 9.31 -16.47
N PHE A 17 -26.61 10.20 -15.52
CA PHE A 17 -25.62 10.06 -14.44
C PHE A 17 -26.35 10.24 -13.10
N ARG A 18 -26.55 9.12 -12.40
CA ARG A 18 -27.19 9.06 -11.09
C ARG A 18 -26.18 8.53 -10.08
N PRO A 19 -25.40 9.42 -9.46
CA PRO A 19 -24.39 9.00 -8.52
C PRO A 19 -25.00 8.41 -7.26
N SER A 20 -24.37 7.37 -6.71
CA SER A 20 -24.63 6.94 -5.33
C SER A 20 -24.22 8.04 -4.34
N GLU A 21 -24.57 7.89 -3.08
CA GLU A 21 -24.17 8.85 -2.03
C GLU A 21 -22.65 9.06 -2.00
N ARG A 22 -21.90 7.97 -2.03
CA ARG A 22 -20.42 8.01 -2.02
C ARG A 22 -19.85 8.63 -3.30
N GLN A 23 -20.42 8.28 -4.44
CA GLN A 23 -20.05 8.91 -5.71
C GLN A 23 -20.40 10.42 -5.71
N TYR A 24 -21.49 10.82 -5.07
CA TYR A 24 -21.87 12.23 -4.96
C TYR A 24 -20.92 13.00 -4.03
N GLU A 25 -20.44 12.39 -2.95
CA GLU A 25 -19.38 12.98 -2.10
C GLU A 25 -18.13 13.30 -2.92
N LEU A 26 -17.64 12.31 -3.69
CA LEU A 26 -16.49 12.50 -4.57
C LEU A 26 -16.79 13.55 -5.65
N TRP A 27 -17.97 13.51 -6.26
CA TRP A 27 -18.39 14.47 -7.28
C TRP A 27 -18.33 15.92 -6.79
N LYS A 28 -18.76 16.20 -5.57
CA LYS A 28 -18.66 17.54 -4.97
C LYS A 28 -17.22 18.04 -4.87
N LEU A 29 -16.27 17.16 -4.53
CA LEU A 29 -14.86 17.53 -4.46
C LEU A 29 -14.26 17.86 -5.83
N LEU A 30 -14.77 17.23 -6.88
CA LEU A 30 -14.28 17.41 -8.26
C LEU A 30 -14.79 18.69 -8.92
N GLN A 31 -15.79 19.37 -8.36
CA GLN A 31 -16.32 20.61 -8.95
C GLN A 31 -15.30 21.76 -8.79
N PRO A 32 -14.94 22.46 -9.89
CA PRO A 32 -13.92 23.51 -9.84
C PRO A 32 -14.41 24.84 -9.26
N ASP A 33 -15.70 25.08 -9.32
CA ASP A 33 -16.35 26.37 -9.05
C ASP A 33 -17.33 26.34 -7.88
N TYR A 34 -17.54 25.19 -7.26
CA TYR A 34 -18.42 25.03 -6.09
C TYR A 34 -17.68 24.49 -4.88
N CYS A 35 -17.97 25.05 -3.73
CA CYS A 35 -17.39 24.63 -2.45
C CYS A 35 -17.94 23.26 -2.03
N PRO A 36 -17.09 22.26 -1.76
CA PRO A 36 -17.55 20.94 -1.34
C PRO A 36 -18.23 20.95 0.05
N LYS A 37 -17.96 21.98 0.87
CA LYS A 37 -18.51 22.11 2.24
C LYS A 37 -19.94 22.65 2.26
N CYS A 38 -20.23 23.70 1.46
CA CYS A 38 -21.52 24.38 1.54
C CYS A 38 -22.22 24.58 0.18
N GLY A 39 -21.61 24.18 -0.93
CA GLY A 39 -22.14 24.38 -2.28
C GLY A 39 -22.05 25.81 -2.81
N GLY A 40 -21.52 26.76 -2.03
CA GLY A 40 -21.34 28.17 -2.47
C GLY A 40 -20.27 28.30 -3.54
N HIS A 41 -20.30 29.41 -4.28
CA HIS A 41 -19.32 29.69 -5.33
C HIS A 41 -17.91 29.91 -4.79
N ILE A 42 -16.93 29.45 -5.57
CA ILE A 42 -15.50 29.66 -5.31
C ILE A 42 -15.05 30.87 -6.13
N THR A 43 -14.41 31.82 -5.48
CA THR A 43 -13.79 32.99 -6.09
C THR A 43 -12.30 33.07 -5.80
N GLN A 44 -11.58 33.89 -6.55
CA GLN A 44 -10.15 34.16 -6.33
C GLN A 44 -10.00 35.43 -5.48
N LYS A 45 -9.47 35.27 -4.26
CA LYS A 45 -9.20 36.40 -3.36
C LYS A 45 -7.72 36.75 -3.40
N LEU A 46 -7.44 38.06 -3.59
CA LEU A 46 -6.06 38.56 -3.47
C LEU A 46 -5.58 38.40 -2.04
N ILE A 47 -4.45 37.70 -1.86
CA ILE A 47 -3.83 37.43 -0.55
C ILE A 47 -2.53 38.20 -0.32
N GLY A 48 -2.01 38.88 -1.37
CA GLY A 48 -0.78 39.65 -1.29
C GLY A 48 -0.10 39.78 -2.64
N TYR A 49 1.18 40.13 -2.59
CA TYR A 49 2.04 40.26 -3.76
C TYR A 49 3.34 39.47 -3.52
N ASP A 50 3.87 38.85 -4.56
CA ASP A 50 5.18 38.18 -4.50
C ASP A 50 6.34 39.21 -4.44
N VAL A 51 7.57 38.70 -4.34
CA VAL A 51 8.80 39.54 -4.28
C VAL A 51 8.96 40.44 -5.52
N LYS A 52 8.37 40.03 -6.66
CA LYS A 52 8.37 40.81 -7.93
C LYS A 52 7.13 41.71 -8.09
N LYS A 53 6.34 41.87 -7.02
CA LYS A 53 5.10 42.65 -7.00
C LYS A 53 3.97 42.09 -7.88
N ASN A 54 3.98 40.80 -8.22
CA ASN A 54 2.86 40.17 -8.90
C ASN A 54 1.77 39.81 -7.87
N PRO A 55 0.48 40.04 -8.20
CA PRO A 55 -0.61 39.71 -7.29
C PRO A 55 -0.74 38.18 -7.10
N GLN A 56 -0.87 37.77 -5.86
CA GLN A 56 -1.08 36.38 -5.47
C GLN A 56 -2.55 36.18 -5.09
N TYR A 57 -3.19 35.19 -5.70
CA TYR A 57 -4.58 34.85 -5.45
C TYR A 57 -4.72 33.49 -4.80
N LYS A 58 -5.69 33.35 -3.89
CA LYS A 58 -6.09 32.07 -3.31
C LYS A 58 -7.58 31.84 -3.56
N PRO A 59 -7.98 30.61 -3.97
CA PRO A 59 -9.40 30.30 -4.12
C PRO A 59 -10.07 30.23 -2.74
N VAL A 60 -11.23 30.86 -2.62
CA VAL A 60 -12.01 30.98 -1.37
C VAL A 60 -13.48 30.82 -1.68
N CYS A 61 -14.23 30.13 -0.85
CA CYS A 61 -15.68 30.08 -0.94
C CYS A 61 -16.30 31.41 -0.49
N GLU A 62 -17.11 32.03 -1.32
CA GLU A 62 -17.80 33.29 -1.00
C GLU A 62 -18.77 33.18 0.16
N SER A 63 -19.42 32.01 0.31
CA SER A 63 -20.47 31.80 1.31
C SER A 63 -19.94 31.44 2.68
N CYS A 64 -18.91 30.58 2.79
CA CYS A 64 -18.43 30.05 4.08
C CYS A 64 -16.95 30.31 4.37
N GLY A 65 -16.24 31.02 3.49
CA GLY A 65 -14.83 31.36 3.66
C GLY A 65 -13.87 30.15 3.57
N ASN A 66 -14.34 28.97 3.18
CA ASN A 66 -13.50 27.79 3.07
C ASN A 66 -12.40 27.99 2.02
N THR A 67 -11.15 27.80 2.44
CA THR A 67 -9.94 27.86 1.59
C THR A 67 -9.30 26.50 1.37
N ASN A 68 -9.68 25.50 2.14
CA ASN A 68 -9.20 24.12 1.96
C ASN A 68 -10.05 23.45 0.87
N LEU A 69 -9.61 23.61 -0.38
CA LEU A 69 -10.25 23.06 -1.56
C LEU A 69 -9.36 21.95 -2.13
N PRO A 70 -9.75 20.68 -1.99
CA PRO A 70 -8.94 19.57 -2.46
C PRO A 70 -8.61 19.67 -3.96
N GLN A 71 -7.36 19.46 -4.29
CA GLN A 71 -6.84 19.48 -5.66
C GLN A 71 -6.42 18.08 -6.14
N MET A 72 -5.88 17.24 -5.22
CA MET A 72 -5.55 15.84 -5.46
C MET A 72 -6.55 14.98 -4.70
N ILE A 73 -7.40 14.26 -5.40
CA ILE A 73 -8.53 13.54 -4.83
C ILE A 73 -8.42 12.06 -5.18
N LEU A 74 -8.28 11.22 -4.16
CA LEU A 74 -8.23 9.76 -4.31
C LEU A 74 -9.61 9.15 -4.05
N GLY A 75 -10.15 8.46 -5.05
CA GLY A 75 -11.22 7.48 -4.88
C GLY A 75 -10.63 6.08 -4.80
N GLY A 76 -10.42 5.55 -3.61
CA GLY A 76 -9.76 4.26 -3.40
C GLY A 76 -10.63 3.27 -2.66
N GLY A 77 -10.33 1.98 -2.78
CA GLY A 77 -11.08 0.92 -2.12
C GLY A 77 -11.52 -0.18 -3.07
N ALA A 78 -12.53 -0.96 -2.67
CA ALA A 78 -12.99 -2.14 -3.40
C ALA A 78 -13.22 -1.91 -4.89
N ALA A 79 -13.07 -2.96 -5.67
CA ALA A 79 -13.40 -2.94 -7.09
C ALA A 79 -14.93 -2.86 -7.29
N GLY A 80 -15.37 -2.44 -8.48
CA GLY A 80 -16.79 -2.41 -8.82
C GLY A 80 -17.61 -1.25 -8.27
N GLY A 81 -17.05 -0.35 -7.44
CA GLY A 81 -17.74 0.84 -6.89
C GLY A 81 -18.04 1.97 -7.89
N GLY A 82 -17.70 1.80 -9.17
CA GLY A 82 -17.98 2.78 -10.22
C GLY A 82 -17.03 3.99 -10.27
N LYS A 83 -15.84 3.89 -9.68
CA LYS A 83 -14.82 4.95 -9.63
C LYS A 83 -14.42 5.45 -11.02
N SER A 84 -14.00 4.55 -11.91
CA SER A 84 -13.55 4.89 -13.27
C SER A 84 -14.69 5.43 -14.14
N PHE A 85 -15.92 4.91 -13.95
CA PHE A 85 -17.12 5.43 -14.61
C PHE A 85 -17.42 6.88 -14.19
N LEU A 86 -17.38 7.15 -12.89
CA LEU A 86 -17.56 8.53 -12.37
C LEU A 86 -16.50 9.47 -12.94
N GLY A 87 -15.24 9.05 -13.00
CA GLY A 87 -14.17 9.84 -13.57
C GLY A 87 -14.38 10.13 -15.07
N ALA A 88 -14.84 9.14 -15.85
CA ALA A 88 -15.20 9.33 -17.26
C ALA A 88 -16.33 10.35 -17.41
N CYS A 89 -17.40 10.23 -16.62
CA CYS A 89 -18.50 11.20 -16.61
C CYS A 89 -18.01 12.61 -16.25
N TRP A 90 -17.14 12.73 -15.24
CA TRP A 90 -16.56 14.01 -14.83
C TRP A 90 -15.74 14.68 -15.93
N LEU A 91 -14.87 13.93 -16.62
CA LEU A 91 -14.08 14.47 -17.74
C LEU A 91 -14.99 14.96 -18.88
N ILE A 92 -15.98 14.15 -19.26
CA ILE A 92 -16.91 14.48 -20.36
C ILE A 92 -17.74 15.73 -19.99
N ILE A 93 -18.36 15.76 -18.80
CA ILE A 93 -19.16 16.89 -18.34
C ILE A 93 -18.31 18.17 -18.26
N SER A 94 -17.07 18.04 -17.74
CA SER A 94 -16.15 19.19 -17.69
C SER A 94 -15.83 19.73 -19.07
N CYS A 95 -15.50 18.86 -20.05
CA CYS A 95 -15.22 19.27 -21.43
C CYS A 95 -16.45 19.87 -22.13
N MET A 96 -17.65 19.36 -21.86
CA MET A 96 -18.89 19.93 -22.43
C MET A 96 -19.26 21.29 -21.81
N ARG A 97 -19.00 21.46 -20.52
CA ARG A 97 -19.37 22.66 -19.75
C ARG A 97 -18.43 23.84 -19.98
N PHE A 98 -17.14 23.56 -20.08
CA PHE A 98 -16.10 24.57 -20.19
C PHE A 98 -15.42 24.48 -21.55
N GLU A 99 -15.29 25.60 -22.24
CA GLU A 99 -14.66 25.66 -23.55
C GLU A 99 -13.13 25.66 -23.45
N ASN A 100 -12.49 25.08 -24.46
CA ASN A 100 -11.03 25.09 -24.67
C ASN A 100 -10.24 24.62 -23.43
N ILE A 101 -10.75 23.60 -22.68
CA ILE A 101 -10.01 22.96 -21.61
C ILE A 101 -9.26 21.72 -22.13
N ARG A 102 -8.17 21.39 -21.44
CA ARG A 102 -7.33 20.23 -21.73
C ARG A 102 -7.42 19.25 -20.56
N ALA A 103 -8.22 18.23 -20.75
CA ALA A 103 -8.40 17.16 -19.76
C ALA A 103 -7.46 15.99 -20.08
N VAL A 104 -6.75 15.48 -19.09
CA VAL A 104 -5.92 14.27 -19.24
C VAL A 104 -6.65 13.08 -18.67
N VAL A 105 -6.60 11.96 -19.38
CA VAL A 105 -6.86 10.64 -18.83
C VAL A 105 -5.59 9.81 -18.93
N ALA A 106 -5.12 9.29 -17.80
CA ALA A 106 -3.84 8.61 -17.71
C ALA A 106 -3.93 7.24 -17.04
N ARG A 107 -3.05 6.35 -17.45
CA ARG A 107 -2.78 5.06 -16.83
C ARG A 107 -1.29 4.71 -17.03
N LYS A 108 -0.82 3.63 -16.41
CA LYS A 108 0.57 3.20 -16.58
C LYS A 108 0.96 3.03 -18.04
N THR A 109 0.13 2.34 -18.86
CA THR A 109 0.38 2.16 -20.30
C THR A 109 -0.80 2.60 -21.15
N ILE A 110 -0.53 3.07 -22.38
CA ILE A 110 -1.59 3.41 -23.34
C ILE A 110 -2.44 2.19 -23.70
N LYS A 111 -1.84 0.99 -23.75
CA LYS A 111 -2.58 -0.25 -24.04
C LYS A 111 -3.66 -0.48 -22.99
N SER A 112 -3.29 -0.53 -21.70
CA SER A 112 -4.26 -0.74 -20.62
C SER A 112 -5.29 0.39 -20.53
N LEU A 113 -4.91 1.63 -20.84
CA LEU A 113 -5.83 2.76 -20.89
C LEU A 113 -6.90 2.59 -21.99
N LYS A 114 -6.49 2.17 -23.19
CA LYS A 114 -7.41 1.92 -24.31
C LYS A 114 -8.38 0.77 -24.04
N GLU A 115 -7.92 -0.28 -23.38
CA GLU A 115 -8.71 -1.46 -23.05
C GLU A 115 -9.73 -1.20 -21.91
N SER A 116 -9.54 -0.19 -21.09
CA SER A 116 -10.36 0.10 -19.91
C SER A 116 -11.06 1.47 -19.99
N THR A 117 -10.47 2.49 -19.39
CA THR A 117 -11.07 3.82 -19.14
C THR A 117 -11.46 4.53 -20.44
N TRP A 118 -10.66 4.38 -21.50
CA TRP A 118 -10.99 4.97 -22.79
C TRP A 118 -12.26 4.37 -23.42
N ASN A 119 -12.44 3.04 -23.28
CA ASN A 119 -13.67 2.38 -23.69
C ASN A 119 -14.87 2.82 -22.85
N THR A 120 -14.66 3.06 -21.55
CA THR A 120 -15.70 3.62 -20.68
C THR A 120 -16.11 5.02 -21.14
N ILE A 121 -15.17 5.90 -21.48
CA ILE A 121 -15.45 7.24 -22.02
C ILE A 121 -16.30 7.14 -23.31
N LYS A 122 -15.90 6.29 -24.25
CA LYS A 122 -16.65 6.08 -25.50
C LYS A 122 -18.07 5.57 -25.23
N THR A 123 -18.22 4.65 -24.29
CA THR A 123 -19.52 4.08 -23.92
C THR A 123 -20.42 5.14 -23.29
N VAL A 124 -19.90 5.99 -22.40
CA VAL A 124 -20.66 7.10 -21.80
C VAL A 124 -21.13 8.10 -22.88
N LEU A 125 -20.24 8.50 -23.78
CA LEU A 125 -20.59 9.40 -24.88
C LEU A 125 -21.73 8.86 -25.74
N LYS A 126 -21.62 7.57 -26.12
CA LYS A 126 -22.65 6.87 -26.89
C LYS A 126 -23.99 6.80 -26.14
N ASN A 127 -23.96 6.43 -24.86
CA ASN A 127 -25.17 6.30 -24.04
C ASN A 127 -25.87 7.64 -23.82
N TRP A 128 -25.12 8.72 -23.79
CA TRP A 128 -25.68 10.07 -23.68
C TRP A 128 -26.12 10.65 -24.99
N GLY A 129 -25.95 9.94 -26.11
CA GLY A 129 -26.42 10.34 -27.44
C GLY A 129 -25.47 11.27 -28.19
N LEU A 130 -24.22 11.43 -27.74
CA LEU A 130 -23.20 12.15 -28.50
C LEU A 130 -22.71 11.32 -29.67
N LYS A 131 -22.53 11.96 -30.83
CA LYS A 131 -22.15 11.32 -32.09
C LYS A 131 -20.75 11.75 -32.50
N GLU A 132 -19.90 10.76 -32.81
CA GLU A 132 -18.58 10.99 -33.41
C GLU A 132 -18.72 11.69 -34.74
N GLU A 133 -17.76 12.51 -35.13
CA GLU A 133 -17.74 13.40 -36.31
C GLU A 133 -18.87 14.47 -36.37
N VAL A 134 -19.74 14.50 -35.34
CA VAL A 134 -20.79 15.53 -35.20
C VAL A 134 -20.57 16.37 -33.95
N ASN A 135 -20.49 15.73 -32.79
CA ASN A 135 -20.34 16.41 -31.50
C ASN A 135 -18.90 16.35 -30.97
N TYR A 136 -18.17 15.33 -31.34
CA TYR A 136 -16.77 15.14 -31.00
C TYR A 136 -16.02 14.39 -32.10
N ARG A 137 -14.71 14.45 -32.07
CA ARG A 137 -13.82 13.71 -32.99
C ARG A 137 -12.71 13.02 -32.21
N ILE A 138 -12.41 11.77 -32.60
CA ILE A 138 -11.31 11.00 -32.04
C ILE A 138 -10.15 10.98 -33.04
N ASN A 139 -8.95 11.38 -32.57
CA ASN A 139 -7.70 11.13 -33.27
C ASN A 139 -6.95 9.99 -32.57
N ASN A 140 -7.00 8.81 -33.16
CA ASN A 140 -6.38 7.61 -32.58
C ASN A 140 -4.85 7.64 -32.60
N LEU A 141 -4.22 8.41 -33.51
CA LEU A 141 -2.76 8.55 -33.60
C LEU A 141 -2.24 9.41 -32.47
N GLU A 142 -2.89 10.55 -32.22
CA GLU A 142 -2.52 11.47 -31.15
C GLU A 142 -3.11 11.07 -29.80
N GLY A 143 -4.04 10.14 -29.76
CA GLY A 143 -4.73 9.74 -28.53
C GLY A 143 -5.59 10.86 -27.95
N THR A 144 -6.33 11.58 -28.80
CA THR A 144 -7.14 12.74 -28.38
C THR A 144 -8.61 12.58 -28.78
N LEU A 145 -9.49 13.17 -27.98
CA LEU A 145 -10.91 13.34 -28.24
C LEU A 145 -11.26 14.81 -28.11
N THR A 146 -11.60 15.46 -29.22
CA THR A 146 -11.90 16.89 -29.29
C THR A 146 -13.40 17.12 -29.40
N PHE A 147 -13.95 18.00 -28.55
CA PHE A 147 -15.35 18.42 -28.55
C PHE A 147 -15.58 19.65 -29.44
N TRP A 148 -16.84 19.98 -29.69
CA TRP A 148 -17.29 21.14 -30.53
C TRP A 148 -16.84 22.50 -30.01
N ASN A 149 -16.48 22.61 -28.73
CA ASN A 149 -16.04 23.83 -28.04
C ASN A 149 -14.52 23.87 -27.80
N ASP A 150 -13.78 23.16 -28.63
CA ASP A 150 -12.32 23.05 -28.60
C ASP A 150 -11.74 22.45 -27.32
N SER A 151 -12.59 21.90 -26.43
CA SER A 151 -12.12 21.14 -25.28
C SER A 151 -11.65 19.76 -25.72
N VAL A 152 -10.60 19.25 -25.09
CA VAL A 152 -9.97 17.99 -25.49
C VAL A 152 -9.70 17.07 -24.31
N ILE A 153 -10.00 15.77 -24.49
CA ILE A 153 -9.50 14.70 -23.59
C ILE A 153 -8.29 14.05 -24.24
N ILE A 154 -7.18 13.99 -23.51
CA ILE A 154 -5.88 13.54 -24.01
C ILE A 154 -5.46 12.29 -23.24
N MET A 155 -5.17 11.19 -23.93
CA MET A 155 -4.57 10.00 -23.34
C MET A 155 -3.10 10.23 -23.00
N LYS A 156 -2.67 9.80 -21.79
CA LYS A 156 -1.27 9.85 -21.38
C LYS A 156 -0.82 8.54 -20.73
N GLU A 157 0.38 8.13 -21.11
CA GLU A 157 1.10 7.03 -20.48
C GLU A 157 2.00 7.55 -19.36
N MET A 158 2.00 6.84 -18.23
CA MET A 158 2.77 7.25 -17.04
C MET A 158 3.79 6.18 -16.58
N VAL A 159 4.33 5.42 -17.53
CA VAL A 159 5.37 4.42 -17.25
C VAL A 159 6.69 5.10 -16.85
N ASP A 160 7.39 4.52 -15.87
CA ASP A 160 8.75 4.92 -15.51
C ASP A 160 9.72 4.46 -16.61
N LEU A 161 10.42 5.39 -17.24
CA LEU A 161 11.41 5.11 -18.27
C LEU A 161 12.81 5.42 -17.75
N PRO A 162 13.77 4.50 -17.83
CA PRO A 162 15.17 4.78 -17.45
C PRO A 162 15.79 5.94 -18.22
N SER A 163 15.32 6.18 -19.46
CA SER A 163 15.75 7.30 -20.31
C SER A 163 15.10 8.65 -19.96
N ASP A 164 14.04 8.64 -19.15
CA ASP A 164 13.30 9.85 -18.73
C ASP A 164 12.91 9.77 -17.25
N PRO A 165 13.87 9.71 -16.33
CA PRO A 165 13.61 9.53 -14.90
C PRO A 165 12.94 10.74 -14.23
N ASN A 166 12.86 11.87 -14.94
CA ASN A 166 12.25 13.12 -14.47
C ASN A 166 10.90 13.41 -15.15
N PHE A 167 10.40 12.51 -16.00
CA PHE A 167 9.16 12.71 -16.77
C PHE A 167 9.16 14.00 -17.59
N GLU A 168 10.31 14.32 -18.21
CA GLU A 168 10.48 15.54 -19.04
C GLU A 168 9.55 15.55 -20.26
N ARG A 169 9.09 14.36 -20.70
CA ARG A 169 8.07 14.21 -21.74
C ARG A 169 6.73 14.89 -21.40
N PHE A 170 6.48 15.24 -20.13
CA PHE A 170 5.36 16.10 -19.73
C PHE A 170 5.73 17.58 -19.69
N GLY A 171 7.01 17.92 -19.85
CA GLY A 171 7.59 19.22 -19.53
C GLY A 171 7.00 20.42 -20.28
N SER A 172 6.65 20.25 -21.56
CA SER A 172 6.11 21.30 -22.42
C SER A 172 4.58 21.35 -22.48
N SER A 173 3.89 20.41 -21.85
CA SER A 173 2.43 20.30 -21.90
C SER A 173 1.77 21.01 -20.71
N GLU A 174 0.62 21.61 -20.97
CA GLU A 174 -0.22 22.23 -19.93
C GLU A 174 -1.64 21.69 -20.03
N TYR A 175 -2.21 21.38 -18.89
CA TYR A 175 -3.54 20.78 -18.76
C TYR A 175 -4.39 21.54 -17.77
N THR A 176 -5.70 21.32 -17.82
CA THR A 176 -6.67 21.94 -16.89
C THR A 176 -6.99 20.99 -15.75
N ILE A 177 -7.32 19.74 -16.10
CA ILE A 177 -7.71 18.68 -15.16
C ILE A 177 -7.06 17.36 -15.57
N ALA A 178 -6.93 16.45 -14.62
CA ALA A 178 -6.43 15.10 -14.89
C ALA A 178 -7.23 14.03 -14.14
N MET A 179 -7.41 12.89 -14.78
CA MET A 179 -7.83 11.65 -14.18
C MET A 179 -6.73 10.62 -14.35
N ILE A 180 -6.32 9.98 -13.26
CA ILE A 180 -5.39 8.85 -13.28
C ILE A 180 -6.15 7.62 -12.82
N ASP A 181 -6.27 6.63 -13.70
CA ASP A 181 -6.91 5.36 -13.37
C ASP A 181 -5.84 4.34 -12.97
N GLU A 182 -6.10 3.56 -11.91
CA GLU A 182 -5.16 2.64 -11.26
C GLU A 182 -3.83 3.32 -10.87
N VAL A 183 -3.94 4.41 -10.11
CA VAL A 183 -2.77 5.24 -9.70
C VAL A 183 -1.72 4.46 -8.91
N SER A 184 -2.10 3.36 -8.29
CA SER A 184 -1.17 2.47 -7.59
C SER A 184 -0.13 1.80 -8.47
N GLU A 185 -0.37 1.71 -9.79
CA GLU A 185 0.60 1.21 -10.76
C GLU A 185 1.68 2.24 -11.15
N ILE A 186 1.55 3.48 -10.69
CA ILE A 186 2.30 4.65 -11.14
C ILE A 186 3.16 5.17 -9.97
N SER A 187 4.35 5.65 -10.25
CA SER A 187 5.22 6.24 -9.23
C SER A 187 4.67 7.58 -8.71
N GLU A 188 4.88 7.86 -7.43
CA GLU A 188 4.47 9.13 -6.81
C GLU A 188 5.04 10.33 -7.56
N LYS A 189 6.31 10.24 -7.98
CA LYS A 189 6.98 11.28 -8.77
C LYS A 189 6.25 11.61 -10.07
N ALA A 190 5.80 10.59 -10.81
CA ALA A 190 5.06 10.79 -12.05
C ALA A 190 3.75 11.56 -11.82
N VAL A 191 3.04 11.22 -10.74
CA VAL A 191 1.80 11.90 -10.34
C VAL A 191 2.06 13.36 -9.98
N GLU A 192 3.10 13.65 -9.20
CA GLU A 192 3.47 15.02 -8.82
C GLU A 192 3.91 15.86 -10.02
N VAL A 193 4.66 15.28 -10.97
CA VAL A 193 5.03 15.95 -12.21
C VAL A 193 3.79 16.28 -13.04
N LEU A 194 2.87 15.33 -13.23
CA LEU A 194 1.61 15.62 -13.96
C LEU A 194 0.80 16.70 -13.24
N PHE A 195 0.69 16.64 -11.91
CA PHE A 195 -0.02 17.64 -11.12
C PHE A 195 0.56 19.05 -11.34
N SER A 196 1.87 19.20 -11.41
CA SER A 196 2.54 20.49 -11.67
C SER A 196 2.21 21.07 -13.06
N ARG A 197 1.65 20.26 -13.98
CA ARG A 197 1.23 20.68 -15.33
C ARG A 197 -0.23 21.09 -15.41
N LEU A 198 -0.99 21.00 -14.32
CA LEU A 198 -2.39 21.42 -14.26
C LEU A 198 -2.49 22.93 -14.06
N ARG A 199 -2.20 23.69 -15.12
CA ARG A 199 -2.15 25.16 -15.10
C ARG A 199 -2.81 25.83 -16.32
N TRP A 200 -3.31 25.04 -17.29
CA TRP A 200 -3.98 25.58 -18.47
C TRP A 200 -5.34 26.16 -18.10
N ARG A 201 -5.55 27.47 -18.36
CA ARG A 201 -6.78 28.22 -18.09
C ARG A 201 -7.27 28.14 -16.62
N ILE A 202 -6.38 27.84 -15.69
CA ILE A 202 -6.65 27.98 -14.27
C ILE A 202 -6.78 29.48 -13.98
N HIS A 203 -7.69 29.89 -13.15
CA HIS A 203 -8.13 31.25 -12.86
C HIS A 203 -9.14 31.86 -13.87
N GLU A 204 -9.12 31.47 -15.12
CA GLU A 204 -10.12 31.89 -16.10
C GLU A 204 -11.39 31.05 -16.00
N THR A 205 -11.26 29.77 -16.34
CA THR A 205 -12.36 28.82 -16.44
C THR A 205 -12.50 27.97 -15.17
N PHE A 206 -11.38 27.47 -14.64
CA PHE A 206 -11.32 26.74 -13.39
C PHE A 206 -10.69 27.62 -12.31
N LYS A 207 -11.32 27.70 -11.14
CA LYS A 207 -10.76 28.48 -10.03
C LYS A 207 -9.63 27.77 -9.31
N THR A 208 -9.52 26.46 -9.50
CA THR A 208 -8.46 25.62 -8.92
C THR A 208 -8.30 24.35 -9.75
N SER A 209 -7.08 23.85 -9.90
CA SER A 209 -6.79 22.57 -10.55
C SER A 209 -7.49 21.41 -9.85
N ARG A 210 -7.78 20.33 -10.59
CA ARG A 210 -8.34 19.10 -10.05
C ARG A 210 -7.65 17.91 -10.69
N MET A 211 -7.18 17.00 -9.83
CA MET A 211 -6.70 15.69 -10.23
C MET A 211 -7.51 14.62 -9.48
N PHE A 212 -8.21 13.81 -10.22
CA PHE A 212 -8.88 12.63 -9.71
C PHE A 212 -8.01 11.40 -9.91
N MET A 213 -7.84 10.61 -8.88
CA MET A 213 -7.09 9.36 -8.89
C MET A 213 -7.99 8.22 -8.44
N SER A 214 -8.01 7.11 -9.19
CA SER A 214 -8.72 5.89 -8.79
C SER A 214 -7.75 4.75 -8.57
N THR A 215 -8.04 3.87 -7.61
CA THR A 215 -7.29 2.64 -7.38
C THR A 215 -8.07 1.63 -6.56
N ASN A 216 -7.63 0.39 -6.62
CA ASN A 216 -7.96 -0.64 -5.64
C ASN A 216 -6.87 -0.68 -4.56
N PRO A 217 -7.12 -1.29 -3.38
CA PRO A 217 -6.13 -1.35 -2.32
C PRO A 217 -4.80 -1.97 -2.76
N THR A 218 -3.71 -1.36 -2.39
CA THR A 218 -2.33 -1.81 -2.63
C THR A 218 -1.42 -1.30 -1.52
N THR A 219 -0.36 -2.03 -1.19
CA THR A 219 0.58 -1.69 -0.13
C THR A 219 1.76 -0.86 -0.67
N ASN A 220 1.47 0.32 -1.23
CA ASN A 220 2.47 1.22 -1.79
C ASN A 220 2.29 2.66 -1.28
N TRP A 221 2.94 3.63 -1.95
CA TRP A 221 2.92 5.04 -1.60
C TRP A 221 1.49 5.64 -1.52
N VAL A 222 0.53 5.11 -2.29
CA VAL A 222 -0.87 5.58 -2.25
C VAL A 222 -1.50 5.30 -0.88
N ARG A 223 -1.29 4.10 -0.34
CA ARG A 223 -1.75 3.74 1.00
C ARG A 223 -1.14 4.65 2.06
N SER A 224 0.19 4.78 2.06
CA SER A 224 0.90 5.57 3.08
C SER A 224 0.65 7.07 2.99
N ARG A 225 0.26 7.59 1.83
CA ARG A 225 -0.04 9.01 1.64
C ARG A 225 -1.48 9.39 1.98
N PHE A 226 -2.46 8.55 1.63
CA PHE A 226 -3.87 8.91 1.68
C PHE A 226 -4.71 8.11 2.67
N VAL A 227 -4.28 6.91 3.06
CA VAL A 227 -5.16 5.97 3.77
C VAL A 227 -4.65 5.62 5.15
N GLN A 228 -3.47 5.00 5.23
CA GLN A 228 -2.90 4.48 6.47
C GLN A 228 -1.39 4.61 6.46
N ASP A 229 -0.82 4.98 7.60
CA ASP A 229 0.63 5.01 7.78
C ASP A 229 1.23 3.58 7.91
N GLU A 230 2.51 3.51 8.17
CA GLU A 230 3.23 2.25 8.37
C GLU A 230 2.73 1.46 9.60
N ASN A 231 2.11 2.13 10.56
CA ASN A 231 1.53 1.50 11.75
C ASN A 231 0.06 1.11 11.54
N GLY A 232 -0.52 1.50 10.38
CA GLY A 232 -1.93 1.31 9.99
C GLY A 232 -2.87 2.27 10.69
N ASP A 233 -2.31 3.31 11.27
CA ASP A 233 -3.11 4.43 11.74
C ASP A 233 -3.60 5.24 10.53
N LYS A 234 -4.84 5.71 10.61
CA LYS A 234 -5.43 6.51 9.54
C LYS A 234 -4.60 7.78 9.32
N VAL A 235 -4.20 7.99 8.06
CA VAL A 235 -3.49 9.21 7.68
C VAL A 235 -4.51 10.34 7.48
N GLU A 236 -4.22 11.51 8.05
CA GLU A 236 -4.89 12.75 7.67
C GLU A 236 -4.30 13.25 6.35
N CYS A 237 -5.16 13.44 5.34
CA CYS A 237 -4.74 14.00 4.06
C CYS A 237 -4.12 15.40 4.26
N ARG A 238 -3.08 15.70 3.49
CA ARG A 238 -2.43 17.02 3.51
C ARG A 238 -3.39 18.11 3.01
N GLU A 239 -3.07 19.38 3.26
CA GLU A 239 -3.82 20.49 2.66
C GLU A 239 -3.88 20.34 1.13
N GLY A 240 -5.06 20.45 0.56
CA GLY A 240 -5.28 20.23 -0.87
C GLY A 240 -5.44 18.77 -1.31
N GLU A 241 -5.45 17.82 -0.39
CA GLU A 241 -5.67 16.40 -0.66
C GLU A 241 -6.99 15.92 -0.03
N ALA A 242 -7.59 14.88 -0.64
CA ALA A 242 -8.76 14.21 -0.08
C ALA A 242 -8.77 12.73 -0.47
N TYR A 243 -9.32 11.90 0.40
CA TYR A 243 -9.55 10.48 0.18
C TYR A 243 -11.02 10.14 0.42
N ILE A 244 -11.63 9.47 -0.55
CA ILE A 244 -12.99 8.92 -0.47
C ILE A 244 -12.91 7.40 -0.61
N PRO A 245 -13.26 6.62 0.42
CA PRO A 245 -13.29 5.17 0.35
C PRO A 245 -14.49 4.67 -0.46
N PHE A 246 -14.26 3.63 -1.28
CA PHE A 246 -15.28 2.97 -2.10
C PHE A 246 -15.38 1.49 -1.78
N SER A 247 -16.60 0.97 -1.83
CA SER A 247 -16.94 -0.44 -1.80
C SER A 247 -17.74 -0.82 -3.05
N VAL A 248 -17.94 -2.10 -3.30
CA VAL A 248 -18.83 -2.57 -4.37
C VAL A 248 -20.29 -2.10 -4.14
N PHE A 249 -20.67 -1.90 -2.87
CA PHE A 249 -22.02 -1.46 -2.48
C PHE A 249 -22.30 0.00 -2.85
N ASP A 250 -21.27 0.78 -3.18
CA ASP A 250 -21.39 2.15 -3.65
C ASP A 250 -21.71 2.25 -5.15
N ASN A 251 -21.81 1.12 -5.87
CA ASN A 251 -22.24 1.13 -7.26
C ASN A 251 -23.76 1.31 -7.34
N PRO A 252 -24.27 2.32 -8.08
CA PRO A 252 -25.72 2.55 -8.21
C PRO A 252 -26.44 1.47 -9.04
N ASP A 253 -25.74 0.72 -9.88
CA ASP A 253 -26.30 -0.40 -10.65
C ASP A 253 -26.41 -1.65 -9.75
N ILE A 254 -27.64 -1.90 -9.26
CA ILE A 254 -27.93 -3.02 -8.36
C ILE A 254 -27.69 -4.37 -9.03
N ALA A 255 -28.05 -4.52 -10.31
CA ALA A 255 -27.88 -5.79 -11.03
C ALA A 255 -26.40 -6.12 -11.24
N PHE A 256 -25.59 -5.12 -11.64
CA PHE A 256 -24.14 -5.25 -11.69
C PHE A 256 -23.56 -5.62 -10.34
N ARG A 257 -23.94 -4.90 -9.27
CA ARG A 257 -23.45 -5.12 -7.91
C ARG A 257 -23.68 -6.55 -7.43
N GLN A 258 -24.90 -7.08 -7.58
CA GLN A 258 -25.23 -8.45 -7.18
C GLN A 258 -24.44 -9.51 -7.98
N THR A 259 -24.32 -9.31 -9.29
CA THR A 259 -23.58 -10.23 -10.17
C THR A 259 -22.08 -10.20 -9.83
N TYR A 260 -21.54 -9.02 -9.61
CA TYR A 260 -20.10 -8.84 -9.33
C TYR A 260 -19.73 -9.35 -7.93
N GLU A 261 -20.56 -9.08 -6.92
CA GLU A 261 -20.41 -9.62 -5.56
C GLU A 261 -20.45 -11.15 -5.57
N ALA A 262 -21.39 -11.74 -6.31
CA ALA A 262 -21.48 -13.20 -6.45
C ALA A 262 -20.22 -13.79 -7.14
N ALA A 263 -19.64 -13.08 -8.10
CA ALA A 263 -18.38 -13.49 -8.75
C ALA A 263 -17.20 -13.40 -7.77
N LEU A 264 -17.06 -12.30 -7.03
CA LEU A 264 -16.00 -12.10 -6.04
C LEU A 264 -16.09 -13.11 -4.88
N ASN A 265 -17.32 -13.48 -4.47
CA ASN A 265 -17.52 -14.48 -3.45
C ASN A 265 -17.05 -15.90 -3.84
N LYS A 266 -16.88 -16.18 -5.13
CA LYS A 266 -16.31 -17.45 -5.63
C LYS A 266 -14.78 -17.48 -5.58
N ILE A 267 -14.13 -16.35 -5.34
CA ILE A 267 -12.68 -16.29 -5.20
C ILE A 267 -12.28 -17.04 -3.92
N ARG A 268 -11.38 -18.01 -4.07
CA ARG A 268 -10.89 -18.82 -2.94
C ARG A 268 -9.83 -18.09 -2.12
N ASP A 269 -9.00 -17.28 -2.80
CA ASP A 269 -7.99 -16.47 -2.13
C ASP A 269 -8.65 -15.37 -1.29
N GLN A 270 -8.55 -15.52 0.03
CA GLN A 270 -9.17 -14.60 0.99
C GLN A 270 -8.56 -13.20 0.89
N ALA A 271 -7.27 -13.08 0.62
CA ALA A 271 -6.60 -11.80 0.48
C ALA A 271 -7.13 -11.01 -0.73
N THR A 272 -7.25 -11.66 -1.89
CA THR A 272 -7.88 -11.06 -3.08
C THR A 272 -9.33 -10.67 -2.80
N LYS A 273 -10.07 -11.48 -2.05
CA LYS A 273 -11.45 -11.18 -1.67
C LYS A 273 -11.52 -9.97 -0.74
N GLU A 274 -10.70 -9.92 0.30
CA GLU A 274 -10.59 -8.76 1.21
C GLU A 274 -10.28 -7.47 0.45
N ARG A 275 -9.33 -7.54 -0.47
CA ARG A 275 -8.95 -6.43 -1.33
C ARG A 275 -10.07 -5.96 -2.25
N LEU A 276 -10.63 -6.86 -3.04
CA LEU A 276 -11.53 -6.50 -4.14
C LEU A 276 -12.98 -6.32 -3.71
N LEU A 277 -13.45 -7.09 -2.70
CA LEU A 277 -14.83 -7.02 -2.23
C LEU A 277 -14.97 -6.02 -1.08
N TYR A 278 -14.11 -6.10 -0.07
CA TYR A 278 -14.23 -5.27 1.13
C TYR A 278 -13.39 -4.00 1.08
N GLY A 279 -12.48 -3.86 0.10
CA GLY A 279 -11.62 -2.69 -0.01
C GLY A 279 -10.59 -2.58 1.12
N ASN A 280 -10.21 -3.71 1.70
CA ASN A 280 -9.25 -3.78 2.78
C ASN A 280 -7.85 -3.42 2.26
N TRP A 281 -7.19 -2.45 2.90
CA TRP A 281 -5.84 -2.01 2.56
C TRP A 281 -4.74 -2.79 3.29
N ASP A 282 -5.11 -3.59 4.28
CA ASP A 282 -4.22 -4.47 5.04
C ASP A 282 -4.27 -5.93 4.54
N PHE A 283 -4.68 -6.13 3.29
CA PHE A 283 -4.73 -7.46 2.68
C PHE A 283 -3.33 -8.01 2.39
N VAL A 284 -3.24 -9.34 2.41
CA VAL A 284 -2.03 -10.10 2.12
C VAL A 284 -2.27 -10.90 0.84
N GLU A 285 -1.49 -10.64 -0.22
CA GLU A 285 -1.52 -11.46 -1.43
C GLU A 285 -0.57 -12.64 -1.30
N ALA A 286 -1.04 -13.85 -1.54
CA ALA A 286 -0.18 -15.01 -1.73
C ALA A 286 0.68 -14.81 -2.99
N ASN A 287 2.00 -14.95 -2.84
CA ASN A 287 2.95 -14.83 -3.94
C ASN A 287 3.75 -16.13 -4.05
N ASP A 288 3.63 -16.84 -5.16
CA ASP A 288 4.36 -18.08 -5.43
C ASP A 288 5.89 -17.93 -5.37
N MET A 289 6.37 -16.69 -5.56
CA MET A 289 7.78 -16.33 -5.41
C MET A 289 8.13 -15.86 -3.99
N ALA A 290 7.17 -15.84 -3.06
CA ALA A 290 7.46 -15.50 -1.67
C ALA A 290 8.36 -16.55 -1.02
N VAL A 291 9.30 -16.07 -0.18
CA VAL A 291 10.13 -16.98 0.64
C VAL A 291 9.25 -17.77 1.62
N TYR A 292 8.27 -17.09 2.22
CA TYR A 292 7.36 -17.66 3.22
C TYR A 292 5.99 -17.96 2.61
N HIS A 293 5.98 -18.85 1.63
CA HIS A 293 4.79 -19.17 0.82
C HIS A 293 3.67 -19.86 1.60
N ASN A 294 3.94 -20.43 2.78
CA ASN A 294 2.94 -21.03 3.67
C ASN A 294 2.40 -20.04 4.72
N PHE A 295 2.88 -18.79 4.70
CA PHE A 295 2.30 -17.76 5.55
C PHE A 295 0.91 -17.34 5.04
N ASP A 296 -0.10 -17.50 5.91
CA ASP A 296 -1.48 -17.09 5.65
C ASP A 296 -1.92 -16.14 6.76
N GLY A 297 -2.14 -14.87 6.42
CA GLY A 297 -2.53 -13.87 7.41
C GLY A 297 -3.85 -14.19 8.11
N SER A 298 -4.79 -14.87 7.45
CA SER A 298 -6.06 -15.26 8.05
C SER A 298 -5.91 -16.33 9.15
N ARG A 299 -4.87 -17.15 9.05
CA ARG A 299 -4.56 -18.23 10.01
C ARG A 299 -3.58 -17.80 11.10
N HIS A 300 -2.60 -16.97 10.73
CA HIS A 300 -1.43 -16.70 11.58
C HIS A 300 -1.46 -15.32 12.25
N LEU A 301 -2.24 -14.35 11.73
CA LEU A 301 -2.38 -13.03 12.35
C LEU A 301 -3.57 -13.02 13.31
N ILE A 302 -3.30 -12.72 14.57
CA ILE A 302 -4.32 -12.71 15.61
C ILE A 302 -4.47 -11.31 16.19
N THR A 303 -5.69 -10.80 16.16
CA THR A 303 -6.03 -9.49 16.75
C THR A 303 -5.88 -9.53 18.26
N ASN A 304 -5.12 -8.58 18.81
CA ASN A 304 -4.86 -8.45 20.25
C ASN A 304 -4.29 -9.75 20.87
N LEU A 305 -3.36 -10.41 20.14
CA LEU A 305 -2.73 -11.64 20.63
C LEU A 305 -2.03 -11.41 21.96
N LYS A 306 -1.26 -10.32 22.07
CA LYS A 306 -0.52 -9.98 23.28
C LYS A 306 -1.40 -9.95 24.52
N GLU A 307 -2.56 -9.29 24.45
CA GLU A 307 -3.50 -9.16 25.56
C GLU A 307 -4.11 -10.49 25.98
N LYS A 308 -4.13 -11.47 25.07
CA LYS A 308 -4.71 -12.81 25.33
C LYS A 308 -3.69 -13.79 25.91
N VAL A 309 -2.41 -13.66 25.55
CA VAL A 309 -1.43 -14.71 25.83
C VAL A 309 -0.20 -14.27 26.61
N TYR A 310 0.08 -12.96 26.68
CA TYR A 310 1.26 -12.46 27.40
C TYR A 310 1.14 -12.68 28.90
N ASP A 311 2.12 -13.41 29.44
CA ASP A 311 2.23 -13.68 30.86
C ASP A 311 3.53 -13.03 31.40
N PRO A 312 3.45 -11.99 32.21
CA PRO A 312 4.63 -11.32 32.74
C PRO A 312 5.46 -12.17 33.70
N ALA A 313 4.93 -13.29 34.19
CA ALA A 313 5.65 -14.23 35.07
C ALA A 313 6.43 -15.29 34.28
N LYS A 314 6.16 -15.46 32.98
CA LYS A 314 6.89 -16.39 32.11
C LYS A 314 8.04 -15.69 31.38
N PRO A 315 9.12 -16.42 31.01
CA PRO A 315 10.20 -15.82 30.25
C PRO A 315 9.70 -15.18 28.94
N ILE A 316 10.22 -13.98 28.64
CA ILE A 316 10.05 -13.34 27.35
C ILE A 316 11.32 -13.50 26.53
N ILE A 317 11.17 -13.73 25.24
CA ILE A 317 12.27 -13.88 24.29
C ILE A 317 12.39 -12.57 23.51
N THR A 318 13.59 -12.00 23.49
CA THR A 318 13.93 -10.86 22.63
C THR A 318 14.84 -11.34 21.51
N ILE A 319 14.42 -11.14 20.25
CA ILE A 319 15.11 -11.64 19.07
C ILE A 319 15.62 -10.44 18.26
N TRP A 320 16.95 -10.36 18.05
CA TRP A 320 17.62 -9.18 17.55
C TRP A 320 18.19 -9.37 16.14
N ASP A 321 17.91 -8.39 15.27
CA ASP A 321 18.66 -8.12 14.05
C ASP A 321 19.44 -6.80 14.21
N PHE A 322 20.76 -6.84 13.93
CA PHE A 322 21.67 -5.71 14.17
C PHE A 322 21.87 -4.81 12.96
N ASN A 323 21.09 -5.00 11.90
CA ASN A 323 21.11 -4.10 10.76
C ASN A 323 20.59 -2.70 11.16
N VAL A 324 21.44 -1.69 10.97
CA VAL A 324 21.09 -0.29 11.31
C VAL A 324 20.39 0.45 10.16
N ALA A 325 20.36 -0.11 8.97
CA ALA A 325 19.74 0.49 7.80
C ALA A 325 18.62 -0.43 7.27
N PRO A 326 17.35 0.01 7.21
CA PRO A 326 16.88 1.35 7.60
C PRO A 326 16.81 1.57 9.11
N ARG A 327 16.69 0.49 9.90
CA ARG A 327 16.58 0.54 11.37
C ARG A 327 16.85 -0.80 12.01
N MET A 328 17.40 -0.79 13.21
CA MET A 328 17.51 -2.00 14.03
C MET A 328 16.13 -2.53 14.40
N SER A 329 16.01 -3.85 14.41
CA SER A 329 14.72 -4.53 14.58
C SER A 329 14.81 -5.63 15.64
N THR A 330 13.75 -5.78 16.44
CA THR A 330 13.66 -6.79 17.48
C THR A 330 12.24 -7.33 17.56
N LEU A 331 12.09 -8.64 17.69
CA LEU A 331 10.80 -9.26 18.01
C LEU A 331 10.74 -9.60 19.52
N LEU A 332 9.55 -9.54 20.06
CA LEU A 332 9.22 -10.09 21.38
C LEU A 332 8.32 -11.29 21.22
N ALA A 333 8.69 -12.42 21.84
CA ALA A 333 7.93 -13.65 21.75
C ALA A 333 7.81 -14.38 23.09
N GLN A 334 6.79 -15.20 23.24
CA GLN A 334 6.65 -16.20 24.29
C GLN A 334 6.29 -17.57 23.70
N ILE A 335 6.66 -18.66 24.35
CA ILE A 335 6.41 -20.03 23.89
C ILE A 335 5.67 -20.80 24.99
N ASN A 336 4.59 -21.45 24.58
CA ASN A 336 3.88 -22.41 25.41
C ASN A 336 4.22 -23.84 24.93
N TYR A 337 5.13 -24.50 25.63
CA TYR A 337 5.58 -25.84 25.27
C TYR A 337 4.51 -26.93 25.45
N ASP A 338 3.63 -26.78 26.44
CA ASP A 338 2.57 -27.75 26.71
C ASP A 338 1.54 -27.80 25.57
N LYS A 339 1.22 -26.63 25.01
CA LYS A 339 0.30 -26.49 23.89
C LYS A 339 0.97 -26.53 22.53
N LYS A 340 2.31 -26.52 22.49
CA LYS A 340 3.12 -26.33 21.29
C LYS A 340 2.72 -25.07 20.52
N GLU A 341 2.61 -23.95 21.19
CA GLU A 341 2.21 -22.66 20.63
C GLU A 341 3.33 -21.62 20.79
N ILE A 342 3.58 -20.88 19.71
CA ILE A 342 4.57 -19.79 19.65
C ILE A 342 3.80 -18.50 19.41
N TYR A 343 4.05 -17.51 20.25
CA TYR A 343 3.39 -16.21 20.21
C TYR A 343 4.42 -15.13 19.93
N VAL A 344 4.42 -14.58 18.71
CA VAL A 344 5.12 -13.34 18.40
C VAL A 344 4.20 -12.19 18.77
N ILE A 345 4.47 -11.57 19.90
CA ILE A 345 3.52 -10.65 20.55
C ILE A 345 3.77 -9.18 20.21
N GLU A 346 4.98 -8.83 19.75
CA GLU A 346 5.31 -7.43 19.42
C GLU A 346 6.59 -7.33 18.60
N GLU A 347 6.67 -6.33 17.73
CA GLU A 347 7.89 -5.87 17.08
C GLU A 347 8.33 -4.53 17.66
N ILE A 348 9.63 -4.35 17.86
CA ILE A 348 10.21 -3.10 18.36
C ILE A 348 11.29 -2.63 17.39
N LEU A 349 11.13 -1.42 16.90
CA LEU A 349 11.99 -0.81 15.90
C LEU A 349 12.79 0.34 16.52
N GLY A 350 14.06 0.43 16.16
CA GLY A 350 14.92 1.57 16.49
C GLY A 350 14.66 2.72 15.53
N LEU A 351 14.09 3.82 16.00
CA LEU A 351 13.74 4.98 15.18
C LEU A 351 14.95 5.92 15.06
N PRO A 352 15.53 6.10 13.84
CA PRO A 352 16.69 6.96 13.64
C PRO A 352 16.44 8.40 14.08
N GLU A 353 15.26 8.94 13.78
CA GLU A 353 14.85 10.30 14.14
C GLU A 353 14.77 10.53 15.67
N LYS A 354 14.58 9.47 16.45
CA LYS A 354 14.59 9.49 17.93
C LYS A 354 15.93 9.08 18.51
N LYS A 355 16.97 8.89 17.69
CA LYS A 355 18.30 8.37 18.10
C LYS A 355 18.23 6.98 18.77
N GLU A 356 17.21 6.19 18.44
CA GLU A 356 16.99 4.85 19.00
C GLU A 356 17.63 3.74 18.14
N ASN A 357 18.21 4.08 16.99
CA ASN A 357 18.75 3.13 16.00
C ASN A 357 20.17 2.67 16.36
N ASN A 358 20.35 2.19 17.57
CA ASN A 358 21.57 1.57 18.06
C ASN A 358 21.27 0.61 19.21
N THR A 359 22.16 -0.37 19.44
CA THR A 359 21.96 -1.44 20.42
C THR A 359 21.67 -0.92 21.84
N PRO A 360 22.44 0.04 22.41
CA PRO A 360 22.17 0.52 23.77
C PRO A 360 20.81 1.24 23.91
N ALA A 361 20.41 2.03 22.93
CA ALA A 361 19.15 2.77 22.97
C ALA A 361 17.94 1.84 22.83
N LEU A 362 18.01 0.90 21.89
CA LEU A 362 16.94 -0.08 21.69
C LEU A 362 16.80 -1.01 22.90
N ALA A 363 17.91 -1.43 23.52
CA ALA A 363 17.89 -2.23 24.75
C ALA A 363 17.24 -1.48 25.91
N ARG A 364 17.55 -0.17 26.08
CA ARG A 364 16.88 0.67 27.08
C ARG A 364 15.38 0.82 26.82
N LYS A 365 14.98 0.97 25.57
CA LYS A 365 13.57 1.05 25.17
C LYS A 365 12.81 -0.22 25.56
N ILE A 366 13.40 -1.39 25.29
CA ILE A 366 12.83 -2.70 25.68
C ILE A 366 12.79 -2.82 27.21
N GLN A 367 13.86 -2.47 27.92
CA GLN A 367 13.90 -2.51 29.38
C GLN A 367 12.78 -1.67 30.00
N GLN A 368 12.65 -0.41 29.58
CA GLN A 368 11.61 0.49 30.08
C GLN A 368 10.20 -0.03 29.81
N LYS A 369 10.01 -0.66 28.65
CA LYS A 369 8.75 -1.28 28.29
C LYS A 369 8.42 -2.45 29.22
N LEU A 370 9.34 -3.40 29.38
CA LEU A 370 9.14 -4.56 30.25
C LEU A 370 8.90 -4.16 31.71
N TYR A 371 9.53 -3.09 32.19
CA TYR A 371 9.24 -2.54 33.53
C TYR A 371 7.83 -1.97 33.64
N ARG A 372 7.37 -1.23 32.62
CA ARG A 372 5.99 -0.71 32.59
C ARG A 372 4.96 -1.85 32.58
N GLU A 373 5.27 -2.94 31.93
CA GLU A 373 4.43 -4.15 31.86
C GLU A 373 4.61 -5.07 33.10
N LYS A 374 5.42 -4.66 34.07
CA LYS A 374 5.70 -5.41 35.31
C LYS A 374 6.21 -6.83 35.07
N HIS A 375 7.03 -6.99 34.02
CA HIS A 375 7.59 -8.29 33.65
C HIS A 375 8.60 -8.78 34.70
N ILE A 376 8.45 -10.01 35.17
CA ILE A 376 9.28 -10.66 36.20
C ILE A 376 9.80 -12.03 35.77
N GLY A 377 9.32 -12.59 34.68
CA GLY A 377 9.61 -13.95 34.22
C GLY A 377 11.01 -14.17 33.66
N GLY A 378 11.84 -13.12 33.60
CA GLY A 378 13.18 -13.18 32.99
C GLY A 378 13.15 -12.90 31.50
N VAL A 379 14.33 -12.65 30.92
CA VAL A 379 14.47 -12.32 29.49
C VAL A 379 15.49 -13.27 28.84
N ASP A 380 15.05 -13.97 27.82
CA ASP A 380 15.94 -14.70 26.93
C ASP A 380 16.35 -13.78 25.76
N VAL A 381 17.64 -13.71 25.48
CA VAL A 381 18.20 -12.86 24.43
C VAL A 381 18.76 -13.74 23.32
N THR A 382 18.19 -13.64 22.12
CA THR A 382 18.61 -14.40 20.95
C THR A 382 18.65 -13.51 19.69
N GLY A 383 19.05 -14.03 18.56
CA GLY A 383 19.10 -13.32 17.28
C GLY A 383 20.27 -13.72 16.40
N ASP A 384 20.74 -12.81 15.56
CA ASP A 384 21.86 -13.06 14.65
C ASP A 384 23.16 -13.35 15.42
N PRO A 385 23.77 -14.55 15.23
CA PRO A 385 25.08 -14.87 15.80
C PRO A 385 26.19 -13.88 15.45
N ALA A 386 26.07 -13.13 14.35
CA ALA A 386 27.03 -12.09 13.98
C ALA A 386 27.14 -10.98 15.04
N GLY A 387 26.13 -10.78 15.87
CA GLY A 387 26.15 -9.84 16.99
C GLY A 387 27.16 -10.16 18.09
N LEU A 388 27.78 -11.38 18.07
CA LEU A 388 28.91 -11.76 18.93
C LEU A 388 30.26 -11.19 18.47
N GLN A 389 30.33 -10.69 17.22
CA GLN A 389 31.56 -10.10 16.70
C GLN A 389 31.95 -8.86 17.52
N ARG A 390 33.23 -8.78 17.89
CA ARG A 390 33.75 -7.61 18.58
C ARG A 390 33.89 -6.46 17.59
N SER A 391 33.43 -5.28 17.98
CA SER A 391 33.64 -4.08 17.20
C SER A 391 35.02 -3.49 17.52
N THR A 392 35.79 -3.17 16.48
CA THR A 392 37.09 -2.46 16.62
C THR A 392 36.89 -1.00 17.05
N THR A 393 35.66 -0.50 17.04
CA THR A 393 35.31 0.87 17.45
C THR A 393 35.00 0.98 18.96
N ASN A 394 34.89 -0.15 19.67
CA ASN A 394 34.64 -0.16 21.13
C ASN A 394 35.95 -0.45 21.87
N GLU A 395 36.41 0.51 22.69
CA GLU A 395 37.65 0.41 23.47
C GLU A 395 37.72 -0.86 24.36
N ASP A 396 36.58 -1.32 24.87
CA ASP A 396 36.48 -2.49 25.77
C ASP A 396 36.23 -3.83 25.06
N GLY A 397 36.20 -3.85 23.72
CA GLY A 397 35.93 -5.08 22.95
C GLY A 397 34.56 -5.71 23.21
N THR A 398 33.59 -4.91 23.68
CA THR A 398 32.22 -5.35 23.94
C THR A 398 31.49 -5.68 22.63
N ASN A 399 30.67 -6.72 22.66
CA ASN A 399 29.78 -7.07 21.54
C ASN A 399 28.34 -6.66 21.83
N ASN A 400 27.48 -6.77 20.81
CA ASN A 400 26.07 -6.34 20.94
C ASN A 400 25.33 -7.11 22.06
N TYR A 401 25.58 -8.39 22.21
CA TYR A 401 24.90 -9.21 23.25
C TYR A 401 25.36 -8.87 24.66
N THR A 402 26.63 -8.50 24.85
CA THR A 402 27.14 -7.98 26.13
C THR A 402 26.41 -6.67 26.48
N ILE A 403 26.32 -5.73 25.55
CA ILE A 403 25.60 -4.46 25.75
C ILE A 403 24.12 -4.68 26.12
N ILE A 404 23.45 -5.61 25.42
CA ILE A 404 22.04 -5.95 25.71
C ILE A 404 21.90 -6.52 27.09
N THR A 405 22.72 -7.51 27.46
CA THR A 405 22.61 -8.18 28.77
C THR A 405 22.97 -7.26 29.91
N GLU A 406 23.97 -6.40 29.78
CA GLU A 406 24.30 -5.37 30.78
C GLU A 406 23.19 -4.34 30.93
N THR A 407 22.57 -3.92 29.83
CA THR A 407 21.47 -2.95 29.86
C THR A 407 20.23 -3.56 30.52
N LEU A 408 19.79 -4.74 30.06
CA LEU A 408 18.61 -5.42 30.59
C LEU A 408 18.83 -5.96 32.01
N GLY A 409 20.08 -6.29 32.37
CA GLY A 409 20.43 -6.86 33.67
C GLY A 409 20.38 -5.90 34.86
N LYS A 410 20.24 -4.60 34.58
CA LYS A 410 20.07 -3.59 35.65
C LYS A 410 18.67 -3.71 36.24
N GLY A 411 18.47 -4.69 37.18
CA GLY A 411 17.20 -4.90 37.87
C GLY A 411 16.68 -6.33 37.85
N VAL A 412 15.36 -6.51 37.71
CA VAL A 412 14.68 -7.81 37.91
C VAL A 412 14.65 -8.73 36.66
N LEU A 413 15.03 -8.22 35.49
CA LEU A 413 14.79 -8.92 34.22
C LEU A 413 15.67 -10.15 33.97
N LYS A 414 16.82 -10.30 34.62
CA LYS A 414 17.71 -11.47 34.59
C LYS A 414 17.95 -12.03 33.16
N PRO A 415 18.57 -11.25 32.25
CA PRO A 415 18.75 -11.64 30.86
C PRO A 415 19.67 -12.87 30.75
N LYS A 416 19.33 -13.79 29.81
CA LYS A 416 20.13 -14.98 29.48
C LYS A 416 20.35 -15.03 27.97
N ILE A 417 21.61 -15.13 27.54
CA ILE A 417 21.93 -15.28 26.11
C ILE A 417 21.63 -16.72 25.69
N LYS A 418 20.84 -16.85 24.63
CA LYS A 418 20.44 -18.12 24.02
C LYS A 418 20.62 -18.03 22.50
N LEU A 419 21.80 -18.40 22.01
CA LEU A 419 22.20 -18.24 20.62
C LEU A 419 22.52 -19.55 19.94
N LEU A 420 22.27 -19.60 18.64
CA LEU A 420 22.79 -20.64 17.78
C LEU A 420 24.31 -20.51 17.67
N LYS A 421 25.02 -21.65 17.62
CA LYS A 421 26.49 -21.65 17.46
C LYS A 421 26.94 -21.12 16.10
N LYS A 422 26.12 -21.35 15.07
CA LYS A 422 26.33 -20.88 13.68
C LYS A 422 24.99 -20.46 13.10
N GLN A 423 25.04 -19.53 12.16
CA GLN A 423 23.90 -19.14 11.36
C GLN A 423 23.43 -20.36 10.51
N PRO A 424 22.17 -20.78 10.61
CA PRO A 424 21.65 -21.86 9.76
C PRO A 424 21.66 -21.45 8.28
N PRO A 425 21.82 -22.41 7.34
CA PRO A 425 21.70 -22.12 5.92
C PRO A 425 20.36 -21.45 5.61
N GLN A 426 20.39 -20.36 4.83
CA GLN A 426 19.22 -19.50 4.64
C GLN A 426 18.03 -20.24 4.04
N VAL A 427 18.25 -20.98 2.95
CA VAL A 427 17.17 -21.73 2.29
C VAL A 427 16.53 -22.72 3.28
N THR A 428 17.34 -23.53 3.95
CA THR A 428 16.83 -24.56 4.86
C THR A 428 16.05 -23.97 6.05
N ARG A 429 16.51 -22.84 6.61
CA ARG A 429 15.80 -22.20 7.72
C ARG A 429 14.47 -21.60 7.30
N CYS A 430 14.41 -20.97 6.10
CA CYS A 430 13.17 -20.42 5.56
C CYS A 430 12.14 -21.52 5.26
N GLU A 431 12.59 -22.64 4.67
CA GLU A 431 11.70 -23.78 4.42
C GLU A 431 11.20 -24.40 5.73
N PHE A 432 12.04 -24.49 6.77
CA PHE A 432 11.57 -24.94 8.08
C PHE A 432 10.50 -24.00 8.67
N VAL A 433 10.62 -22.70 8.49
CA VAL A 433 9.58 -21.75 8.91
C VAL A 433 8.27 -21.99 8.16
N ASN A 434 8.34 -22.29 6.85
CA ASN A 434 7.16 -22.67 6.07
C ASN A 434 6.49 -23.95 6.62
N GLU A 435 7.26 -24.95 6.99
CA GLU A 435 6.73 -26.16 7.62
C GLU A 435 6.07 -25.87 8.97
N VAL A 436 6.64 -24.97 9.77
CA VAL A 436 6.03 -24.57 11.05
C VAL A 436 4.71 -23.82 10.82
N PHE A 437 4.59 -23.01 9.78
CA PHE A 437 3.31 -22.39 9.39
C PHE A 437 2.24 -23.44 9.05
N GLU A 438 2.62 -24.59 8.49
CA GLU A 438 1.70 -25.71 8.23
C GLU A 438 1.48 -26.60 9.45
N GLY A 439 2.08 -26.29 10.60
CA GLY A 439 1.87 -27.04 11.84
C GLY A 439 2.83 -28.21 12.03
N PHE A 440 4.02 -28.15 11.44
CA PHE A 440 5.04 -29.17 11.60
C PHE A 440 5.29 -29.57 13.07
N ASP A 441 5.38 -30.86 13.33
CA ASP A 441 5.56 -31.46 14.67
C ASP A 441 4.50 -30.98 15.70
N GLY A 442 3.33 -30.52 15.21
CA GLY A 442 2.21 -30.07 16.01
C GLY A 442 2.33 -28.61 16.55
N TRP A 443 3.35 -27.87 16.11
CA TRP A 443 3.53 -26.48 16.51
C TRP A 443 2.55 -25.56 15.79
N LYS A 444 2.08 -24.52 16.52
CA LYS A 444 1.25 -23.45 16.00
C LYS A 444 1.97 -22.12 16.19
N LEU A 445 2.17 -21.39 15.10
CA LEU A 445 2.77 -20.07 15.12
C LEU A 445 1.69 -19.01 14.99
N MET A 446 1.61 -18.12 15.97
CA MET A 446 0.67 -16.99 15.99
C MET A 446 1.43 -15.68 16.13
N ILE A 447 1.03 -14.70 15.36
CA ILE A 447 1.66 -13.38 15.28
C ILE A 447 0.60 -12.32 15.60
N ASP A 448 0.93 -11.37 16.46
CA ASP A 448 0.03 -10.25 16.74
C ASP A 448 -0.16 -9.39 15.49
N LEU A 449 -1.40 -9.03 15.16
CA LEU A 449 -1.73 -8.23 13.99
C LEU A 449 -0.97 -6.89 13.94
N ARG A 450 -0.49 -6.40 15.07
CA ARG A 450 0.33 -5.18 15.17
C ARG A 450 1.79 -5.37 14.75
N CYS A 451 2.27 -6.59 14.56
CA CYS A 451 3.60 -6.89 14.00
C CYS A 451 3.62 -6.69 12.47
N ARG A 452 3.44 -5.45 12.04
CA ARG A 452 3.22 -5.12 10.63
C ARG A 452 4.45 -5.24 9.76
N LYS A 453 5.62 -4.86 10.28
CA LYS A 453 6.87 -4.98 9.53
C LYS A 453 7.30 -6.43 9.37
N LEU A 454 7.09 -7.25 10.40
CA LEU A 454 7.24 -8.70 10.26
C LEU A 454 6.27 -9.25 9.21
N THR A 455 5.02 -8.84 9.25
CA THR A 455 4.01 -9.24 8.26
C THR A 455 4.42 -8.83 6.85
N GLU A 456 4.91 -7.59 6.65
CA GLU A 456 5.45 -7.14 5.36
C GLU A 456 6.63 -8.00 4.89
N ASP A 457 7.57 -8.34 5.78
CA ASP A 457 8.69 -9.23 5.46
C ASP A 457 8.20 -10.62 5.02
N LEU A 458 7.23 -11.19 5.73
CA LEU A 458 6.68 -12.51 5.41
C LEU A 458 5.97 -12.55 4.05
N ILE A 459 5.32 -11.47 3.68
CA ILE A 459 4.56 -11.35 2.43
C ILE A 459 5.45 -11.00 1.24
N TYR A 460 6.32 -10.00 1.42
CA TYR A 460 7.00 -9.35 0.29
C TYR A 460 8.44 -9.78 0.10
N GLN A 461 8.99 -10.59 1.00
CA GLN A 461 10.32 -11.16 0.81
C GLN A 461 10.27 -12.21 -0.29
N LEU A 462 10.78 -11.87 -1.46
CA LEU A 462 10.88 -12.77 -2.60
C LEU A 462 12.12 -13.66 -2.51
N LYS A 463 12.08 -14.82 -3.14
CA LYS A 463 13.22 -15.71 -3.33
C LYS A 463 13.90 -15.48 -4.67
N ASN A 464 15.20 -15.66 -4.70
CA ASN A 464 16.00 -15.78 -5.91
C ASN A 464 15.79 -17.16 -6.54
N GLU A 465 16.33 -17.39 -7.74
CA GLU A 465 16.30 -18.69 -8.42
C GLU A 465 16.95 -19.82 -7.60
N ASP A 466 17.96 -19.50 -6.78
CA ASP A 466 18.63 -20.44 -5.87
C ASP A 466 17.88 -20.66 -4.55
N GLY A 467 16.70 -20.09 -4.38
CA GLY A 467 15.86 -20.18 -3.18
C GLY A 467 16.28 -19.26 -2.03
N THR A 468 17.36 -18.49 -2.16
CA THR A 468 17.78 -17.52 -1.14
C THR A 468 16.88 -16.29 -1.14
N LYS A 469 16.85 -15.51 -0.03
CA LYS A 469 16.10 -14.25 0.04
C LYS A 469 16.66 -13.24 -0.96
N CYS A 470 15.79 -12.71 -1.81
CA CYS A 470 16.14 -11.61 -2.72
C CYS A 470 16.37 -10.34 -1.91
N LYS A 471 17.58 -9.76 -2.02
CA LYS A 471 17.98 -8.54 -1.33
C LYS A 471 17.58 -7.30 -2.14
N ALA A 472 16.28 -7.02 -2.21
CA ALA A 472 15.78 -5.82 -2.87
C ALA A 472 16.29 -4.56 -2.15
N LYS A 473 17.18 -3.79 -2.81
CA LYS A 473 17.74 -2.57 -2.24
C LYS A 473 16.93 -1.36 -2.65
N VAL A 474 16.63 -0.52 -1.67
CA VAL A 474 15.97 0.78 -1.84
C VAL A 474 16.93 1.86 -1.36
N THR A 475 16.87 3.03 -1.99
CA THR A 475 17.65 4.20 -1.56
C THR A 475 16.75 5.09 -0.72
N ASP A 476 17.18 5.39 0.50
CA ASP A 476 16.50 6.36 1.35
C ASP A 476 16.55 7.75 0.72
N ALA A 477 15.38 8.35 0.52
CA ALA A 477 15.25 9.63 -0.18
C ALA A 477 15.90 10.82 0.58
N LYS A 478 16.07 10.72 1.91
CA LYS A 478 16.63 11.79 2.75
C LYS A 478 18.13 11.64 2.95
N THR A 479 18.60 10.40 3.12
CA THR A 479 20.00 10.13 3.47
C THR A 479 20.83 9.63 2.30
N GLY A 480 20.20 9.19 1.20
CA GLY A 480 20.87 8.59 0.05
C GLY A 480 21.45 7.18 0.33
N VAL A 481 21.25 6.64 1.52
CA VAL A 481 21.77 5.33 1.92
C VAL A 481 20.94 4.21 1.27
N LYS A 482 21.62 3.25 0.66
CA LYS A 482 20.99 2.04 0.14
C LYS A 482 20.83 1.00 1.25
N TYR A 483 19.62 0.44 1.41
CA TYR A 483 19.33 -0.58 2.40
C TYR A 483 18.45 -1.70 1.82
N GLU A 484 18.44 -2.86 2.48
CA GLU A 484 17.55 -3.97 2.16
C GLU A 484 16.15 -3.64 2.68
N LYS A 485 15.14 -3.68 1.79
CA LYS A 485 13.76 -3.25 2.11
C LYS A 485 13.04 -4.22 3.05
N TYR A 486 13.27 -5.52 2.85
CA TYR A 486 12.63 -6.61 3.58
C TYR A 486 13.66 -7.58 4.13
N GLY A 487 13.26 -8.44 5.07
CA GLY A 487 14.05 -9.55 5.56
C GLY A 487 14.54 -9.44 7.00
N HIS A 488 14.54 -8.26 7.59
CA HIS A 488 15.12 -8.02 8.92
C HIS A 488 14.36 -8.73 10.05
N LEU A 489 13.04 -8.57 10.10
CA LEU A 489 12.23 -9.21 11.14
C LEU A 489 11.93 -10.68 10.81
N SER A 490 11.87 -11.04 9.54
CA SER A 490 11.76 -12.45 9.16
C SER A 490 13.03 -13.24 9.49
N ASP A 491 14.23 -12.62 9.45
CA ASP A 491 15.46 -13.26 9.94
C ASP A 491 15.38 -13.47 11.47
N CYS A 492 14.82 -12.51 12.23
CA CYS A 492 14.54 -12.71 13.64
C CYS A 492 13.64 -13.93 13.89
N LEU A 493 12.56 -14.06 13.10
CA LEU A 493 11.65 -15.22 13.19
C LEU A 493 12.37 -16.54 12.88
N ASP A 494 13.19 -16.57 11.84
CA ASP A 494 14.00 -17.73 11.48
C ASP A 494 14.89 -18.19 12.65
N TYR A 495 15.59 -17.24 13.31
CA TYR A 495 16.45 -17.55 14.45
C TYR A 495 15.66 -18.03 15.67
N LEU A 496 14.51 -17.43 15.95
CA LEU A 496 13.61 -17.86 17.02
C LEU A 496 13.26 -19.33 16.85
N LEU A 497 12.73 -19.71 15.68
CA LEU A 497 12.23 -21.05 15.43
C LEU A 497 13.36 -22.09 15.40
N CYS A 498 14.47 -21.79 14.72
CA CYS A 498 15.62 -22.71 14.68
C CYS A 498 16.26 -22.96 16.05
N TYR A 499 16.21 -21.99 16.96
CA TYR A 499 16.77 -22.16 18.31
C TYR A 499 15.80 -22.87 19.24
N TYR A 500 14.57 -22.37 19.37
CA TYR A 500 13.62 -22.84 20.39
C TYR A 500 12.88 -24.11 20.00
N LEU A 501 12.77 -24.41 18.70
CA LEU A 501 12.23 -25.65 18.19
C LEU A 501 13.35 -26.63 17.76
N ARG A 502 14.43 -26.69 18.53
CA ARG A 502 15.65 -27.40 18.16
C ARG A 502 15.41 -28.88 17.82
N ASP A 503 14.52 -29.56 18.53
CA ASP A 503 14.20 -30.97 18.27
C ASP A 503 13.45 -31.12 16.95
N SER A 504 12.44 -30.29 16.72
CA SER A 504 11.69 -30.21 15.45
C SER A 504 12.60 -29.82 14.29
N TRP A 505 13.49 -28.82 14.49
CA TRP A 505 14.52 -28.44 13.52
C TRP A 505 15.46 -29.61 13.16
N THR A 506 15.83 -30.44 14.16
CA THR A 506 16.67 -31.58 13.93
C THR A 506 15.93 -32.68 13.17
N LYS A 507 14.67 -32.95 13.51
CA LYS A 507 13.79 -33.87 12.77
C LYS A 507 13.62 -33.40 11.31
N TYR A 508 13.32 -32.14 11.08
CA TYR A 508 13.18 -31.57 9.75
C TYR A 508 14.45 -31.82 8.89
N LYS A 509 15.63 -31.52 9.41
CA LYS A 509 16.89 -31.74 8.67
C LYS A 509 17.19 -33.22 8.36
N ARG A 510 16.65 -34.16 9.12
CA ARG A 510 16.81 -35.60 8.87
C ARG A 510 15.78 -36.13 7.87
N GLY A 511 14.79 -35.33 7.50
CA GLY A 511 13.69 -35.80 6.68
C GLY A 511 12.66 -36.65 7.43
N ASP A 512 12.72 -36.68 8.77
CA ASP A 512 11.82 -37.45 9.63
C ASP A 512 10.41 -36.83 9.77
N GLY A 513 10.05 -35.85 8.94
CA GLY A 513 8.72 -35.27 8.88
C GLY A 513 7.82 -36.13 8.00
N SER A 514 7.03 -37.01 8.59
CA SER A 514 5.94 -37.65 7.86
C SER A 514 4.93 -36.58 7.43
N MET A 515 4.90 -36.26 6.15
CA MET A 515 3.68 -35.76 5.53
C MET A 515 2.58 -36.76 5.81
N THR A 516 1.60 -36.43 6.63
CA THR A 516 0.32 -37.12 6.58
C THR A 516 -0.35 -36.68 5.27
N ILE A 517 0.04 -37.33 4.18
CA ILE A 517 -0.73 -37.28 2.95
C ILE A 517 -2.07 -37.91 3.31
N LEU A 518 -3.10 -37.12 3.47
CA LEU A 518 -4.45 -37.61 3.37
C LEU A 518 -4.57 -38.21 1.96
N SER A 519 -4.42 -39.55 1.89
CA SER A 519 -4.68 -40.30 0.70
C SER A 519 -6.12 -39.99 0.28
N THR A 520 -6.26 -39.29 -0.85
CA THR A 520 -7.50 -39.27 -1.60
C THR A 520 -7.85 -40.71 -1.90
N ALA A 521 -8.90 -41.18 -1.23
CA ALA A 521 -9.50 -42.46 -1.54
C ALA A 521 -9.82 -42.50 -3.02
N THR A 522 -9.22 -43.46 -3.72
CA THR A 522 -9.55 -43.84 -5.08
C THR A 522 -11.00 -44.30 -5.10
N ILE A 523 -11.89 -43.48 -5.64
CA ILE A 523 -13.21 -43.97 -6.02
C ILE A 523 -13.02 -44.62 -7.38
N ASN A 524 -12.84 -45.95 -7.34
CA ASN A 524 -13.11 -46.81 -8.49
C ASN A 524 -14.62 -46.97 -8.59
N GLU A 525 -15.24 -46.23 -9.47
CA GLU A 525 -16.53 -46.63 -10.04
C GLU A 525 -16.35 -46.84 -11.53
N GLY A 526 -16.45 -48.13 -11.87
CA GLY A 526 -16.55 -48.58 -13.22
C GLY A 526 -17.81 -48.02 -13.89
N PHE A 527 -17.66 -47.48 -15.05
CA PHE A 527 -18.75 -47.37 -16.00
C PHE A 527 -18.59 -48.42 -17.07
N ASN A 528 -19.44 -49.47 -16.97
CA ASN A 528 -19.85 -50.30 -18.08
C ASN A 528 -21.07 -49.62 -18.73
N TYR A 529 -21.03 -49.64 -20.06
CA TYR A 529 -21.96 -49.19 -21.12
C TYR A 529 -21.90 -47.74 -21.53
#